data_7a815264e91bc1f95e8fa166b12fbfaa
#
_entry.id   7a815264e91bc1f95e8fa166b12fbfaa
#
_cell.length_a   1.000
_cell.length_b   1.000
_cell.length_c   1.000
_cell.angle_alpha   90.00
_cell.angle_beta   90.00
_cell.angle_gamma   90.00
#
_symmetry.space_group_name_H-M   'P 1'
#
loop_
_entity.id
_entity.type
_entity.pdbx_description
1 polymer ?
#
loop_
_entity_poly.entity_id
_entity_poly.type
_entity_poly.pdbx_seq_one_letter_code
_entity_poly.pdbx_strand_id
1 'polypeptide(L)' 'MPKENCLIVRAAGKQLDLLRGEAARIAKAANVGWWTDRAEVGTRFCFEDAEAKNSFALICDSFNIASREG' A
#
# COMPACT_ATOMS: atom_id res chain seq x y z
N MET A 1 -0.28 1.78 -21.80
CA MET A 1 -0.37 2.69 -20.67
C MET A 1 0.07 1.99 -19.40
N PRO A 2 1.06 2.52 -18.72
CA PRO A 2 1.45 1.90 -17.45
C PRO A 2 0.31 2.04 -16.46
N LYS A 3 -0.08 0.94 -15.86
CA LYS A 3 -1.07 0.94 -14.81
C LYS A 3 -0.36 0.99 -13.47
N GLU A 4 -0.62 2.03 -12.73
CA GLU A 4 -0.15 2.09 -11.36
C GLU A 4 -1.05 1.20 -10.52
N ASN A 5 -0.42 0.39 -9.69
CA ASN A 5 -1.15 -0.49 -8.77
C ASN A 5 -1.14 0.16 -7.40
N CYS A 6 -2.18 0.91 -7.12
CA CYS A 6 -2.26 1.73 -5.92
C CYS A 6 -3.46 1.41 -5.04
N LEU A 7 -3.28 1.62 -3.75
CA LEU A 7 -4.35 1.51 -2.76
C LEU A 7 -4.32 2.75 -1.89
N ILE A 8 -5.50 3.30 -1.62
CA ILE A 8 -5.65 4.39 -0.68
C ILE A 8 -6.03 3.79 0.67
N VAL A 9 -5.24 4.07 1.69
CA VAL A 9 -5.49 3.57 3.03
C VAL A 9 -5.78 4.72 3.97
N ARG A 10 -6.69 4.48 4.90
CA ARG A 10 -7.05 5.47 5.92
C ARG A 10 -6.42 5.05 7.23
N ALA A 11 -5.17 5.43 7.41
CA ALA A 11 -4.41 5.14 8.60
C ALA A 11 -3.57 6.35 8.97
N ALA A 12 -3.22 6.46 10.23
CA ALA A 12 -2.42 7.58 10.72
C ALA A 12 -1.53 7.10 11.87
N GLY A 13 -0.50 7.88 12.16
CA GLY A 13 0.39 7.61 13.28
C GLY A 13 1.10 6.28 13.14
N LYS A 14 1.05 5.50 14.22
CA LYS A 14 1.75 4.20 14.28
C LYS A 14 1.25 3.20 13.24
N GLN A 15 -0.03 3.23 12.92
CA GLN A 15 -0.58 2.36 11.88
C GLN A 15 0.02 2.67 10.53
N LEU A 16 0.18 3.94 10.20
CA LEU A 16 0.77 4.34 8.93
C LEU A 16 2.23 3.90 8.86
N ASP A 17 2.98 4.08 9.94
CA ASP A 17 4.38 3.62 10.00
C ASP A 17 4.48 2.12 9.82
N LEU A 18 3.58 1.37 10.45
CA LEU A 18 3.53 -0.07 10.31
C LEU A 18 3.26 -0.47 8.86
N LEU A 19 2.32 0.20 8.21
CA LEU A 19 1.99 -0.08 6.81
C LEU A 19 3.16 0.25 5.88
N ARG A 20 3.90 1.30 6.15
CA ARG A 20 5.10 1.62 5.36
C ARG A 20 6.13 0.52 5.47
N GLY A 21 6.34 -0.01 6.65
CA GLY A 21 7.26 -1.13 6.87
C GLY A 21 6.79 -2.38 6.12
N GLU A 22 5.50 -2.67 6.15
CA GLU A 22 4.93 -3.81 5.44
C GLU A 22 5.04 -3.64 3.91
N ALA A 23 4.78 -2.44 3.41
CA ALA A 23 4.91 -2.16 1.99
C ALA A 23 6.34 -2.34 1.51
N ALA A 24 7.30 -1.84 2.27
CA ALA A 24 8.71 -1.99 1.94
C ALA A 24 9.13 -3.48 1.91
N ARG A 25 8.66 -4.25 2.88
CA ARG A 25 8.96 -5.67 2.96
C ARG A 25 8.36 -6.44 1.78
N ILE A 26 7.12 -6.15 1.44
CA ILE A 26 6.42 -6.78 0.32
C ILE A 26 7.15 -6.46 -1.00
N ALA A 27 7.48 -5.20 -1.21
CA ALA A 27 8.16 -4.75 -2.41
C ALA A 27 9.54 -5.40 -2.55
N LYS A 28 10.27 -5.49 -1.45
CA LYS A 28 11.58 -6.14 -1.43
C LYS A 28 11.46 -7.62 -1.77
N ALA A 29 10.49 -8.32 -1.19
CA ALA A 29 10.27 -9.74 -1.45
C ALA A 29 9.88 -9.99 -2.91
N ALA A 30 9.10 -9.10 -3.49
CA ALA A 30 8.67 -9.19 -4.88
C ALA A 30 9.70 -8.60 -5.86
N ASN A 31 10.73 -7.94 -5.35
CA ASN A 31 11.75 -7.28 -6.14
C ASN A 31 11.16 -6.21 -7.07
N VAL A 32 10.28 -5.39 -6.53
CA VAL A 32 9.61 -4.31 -7.26
C VAL A 32 9.75 -3.00 -6.49
N GLY A 33 9.54 -1.89 -7.19
CA GLY A 33 9.52 -0.58 -6.56
C GLY A 33 8.17 -0.27 -5.92
N TRP A 34 8.19 0.64 -4.97
CA TRP A 34 6.96 1.13 -4.35
C TRP A 34 7.16 2.59 -3.94
N TRP A 35 6.05 3.30 -3.79
CA TRP A 35 6.10 4.69 -3.34
C TRP A 35 4.77 5.04 -2.69
N THR A 36 4.74 6.20 -2.01
CA THR A 36 3.53 6.71 -1.40
C THR A 36 3.23 8.11 -1.93
N ASP A 37 1.95 8.44 -1.95
CA ASP A 37 1.46 9.74 -2.36
C ASP A 37 0.37 10.19 -1.40
N ARG A 38 0.08 11.47 -1.41
CA ARG A 38 -1.07 11.99 -0.69
C ARG A 38 -2.33 11.75 -1.50
N ALA A 39 -3.37 11.29 -0.81
CA ALA A 39 -4.72 11.22 -1.36
C ALA A 39 -5.56 12.29 -0.68
N GLU A 40 -6.73 12.58 -1.22
CA GLU A 40 -7.66 13.51 -0.57
C GLU A 40 -7.99 13.06 0.83
N VAL A 41 -8.17 11.76 1.01
CA VAL A 41 -8.45 11.14 2.30
C VAL A 41 -7.51 9.97 2.46
N GLY A 42 -6.52 10.11 3.32
CA GLY A 42 -5.58 9.03 3.60
C GLY A 42 -4.29 9.12 2.79
N THR A 43 -3.62 8.00 2.66
CA THR A 43 -2.35 7.88 1.95
C THR A 43 -2.47 6.85 0.85
N ARG A 44 -1.95 7.17 -0.32
CA ARG A 44 -1.95 6.25 -1.45
C ARG A 44 -0.63 5.49 -1.48
N PHE A 45 -0.71 4.17 -1.43
CA PHE A 45 0.44 3.28 -1.54
C PHE A 45 0.44 2.66 -2.94
N CYS A 46 1.53 2.82 -3.65
CA CYS A 46 1.64 2.34 -5.03
C CYS A 46 2.77 1.33 -5.16
N PHE A 47 2.57 0.34 -6.00
CA PHE A 47 3.54 -0.71 -6.28
C PHE A 47 3.68 -0.88 -7.78
N GLU A 48 4.82 -1.32 -8.23
CA GLU A 48 5.04 -1.61 -9.65
C GLU A 48 4.33 -2.88 -10.12
N ASP A 49 3.89 -3.72 -9.18
CA ASP A 49 3.33 -5.02 -9.47
C ASP A 49 1.97 -5.20 -8.80
N ALA A 50 1.02 -5.78 -9.52
CA ALA A 50 -0.33 -6.04 -8.99
C ALA A 50 -0.31 -7.05 -7.84
N GLU A 51 0.57 -8.04 -7.88
CA GLU A 51 0.67 -9.02 -6.80
C GLU A 51 1.12 -8.37 -5.50
N ALA A 52 2.08 -7.45 -5.57
CA ALA A 52 2.54 -6.72 -4.40
C ALA A 52 1.40 -5.88 -3.82
N LYS A 53 0.64 -5.19 -4.68
CA LYS A 53 -0.54 -4.43 -4.25
C LYS A 53 -1.55 -5.34 -3.55
N ASN A 54 -1.83 -6.51 -4.12
CA ASN A 54 -2.80 -7.44 -3.54
C ASN A 54 -2.33 -7.99 -2.19
N SER A 55 -1.04 -8.28 -2.05
CA SER A 55 -0.47 -8.69 -0.77
C SER A 55 -0.62 -7.60 0.28
N PHE A 56 -0.38 -6.36 -0.11
CA PHE A 56 -0.55 -5.22 0.78
C PHE A 56 -2.01 -5.04 1.20
N ALA A 57 -2.93 -5.23 0.27
CA ALA A 57 -4.37 -5.15 0.56
C ALA A 57 -4.78 -6.17 1.62
N LEU A 58 -4.25 -7.38 1.54
CA LEU A 58 -4.51 -8.42 2.53
C LEU A 58 -3.99 -8.03 3.92
N ILE A 59 -2.84 -7.37 3.97
CA ILE A 59 -2.28 -6.89 5.22
C ILE A 59 -3.16 -5.80 5.83
N CYS A 60 -3.62 -4.85 5.01
CA CYS A 60 -4.55 -3.81 5.49
C CYS A 60 -5.80 -4.44 6.06
N ASP A 61 -6.35 -5.43 5.37
CA ASP A 61 -7.54 -6.14 5.80
C ASP A 61 -7.32 -6.85 7.14
N SER A 62 -6.17 -7.48 7.28
CA SER A 62 -5.79 -8.20 8.51
C SER A 62 -5.66 -7.26 9.71
N PHE A 63 -5.35 -5.99 9.48
CA PHE A 63 -5.26 -4.97 10.53
C PHE A 63 -6.56 -4.19 10.71
N ASN A 64 -7.61 -4.56 10.01
CA ASN A 64 -8.88 -3.82 10.00
C ASN A 64 -8.72 -2.37 9.55
N ILE A 65 -7.82 -2.13 8.62
CA ILE A 65 -7.59 -0.79 8.08
C ILE A 65 -8.35 -0.67 6.77
N ALA A 66 -9.16 0.37 6.67
CA ALA A 66 -9.92 0.61 5.45
C ALA A 66 -8.98 0.95 4.29
N SER A 67 -9.15 0.27 3.18
CA SER A 67 -8.40 0.53 1.97
C SER A 67 -9.30 0.41 0.76
N ARG A 68 -8.93 1.08 -0.32
CA ARG A 68 -9.66 0.99 -1.57
C ARG A 68 -8.73 1.23 -2.74
N GLU A 69 -9.17 0.83 -3.92
CA GLU A 69 -8.44 1.07 -5.16
C GLU A 69 -8.25 2.58 -5.37
N GLY A 70 -7.07 2.96 -5.72
CA GLY A 70 -6.72 4.35 -5.92
C GLY A 70 -5.99 4.61 -7.24
#